data_bc8e086809f7020a457f4673d05aee83
#
_entry.id   bc8e086809f7020a457f4673d05aee83
#
_cell.length_a   1.000
_cell.length_b   1.000
_cell.length_c   1.000
_cell.angle_alpha   90.00
_cell.angle_beta   90.00
_cell.angle_gamma   90.00
#
_symmetry.space_group_name_H-M   'P 1'
#
loop_
_entity.id
_entity.type
_entity.pdbx_description
1 polymer ?
#
loop_
_entity_poly.entity_id
_entity_poly.type
_entity_poly.pdbx_seq_one_letter_code
_entity_poly.pdbx_strand_id
1 'polypeptide(L)'
;MSLLNIVEPIYTQIKDLSTLVSNQSILGIADSITAGTHTLGGANQLMFLKIGNTNDGLDVISTSASDTSNGSGARTIAVEGLYCDTADGNRYKKRRATYTMAGTSAGSLLTGVNSFAIVNKISVLTTGSVNVNVGSISAKISTAVCCVLKPNEGVSKVLLYGVPYGKSLLIKSLHISSYCQTAANIEIEEQDLATGKRTLITKLFLAVNTSHIDYPLNHKVNAGSYITANITNLETPTGTNHICAKLEAIET
;
A
#
# COMPACT_ATOMS: atom_id res chain seq x y z
N MET A 1 -27.66 27.51 -34.67
CA MET A 1 -27.22 26.52 -33.66
C MET A 1 -26.37 27.29 -32.66
N SER A 2 -26.78 27.38 -31.40
CA SER A 2 -26.02 28.12 -30.40
C SER A 2 -24.78 27.33 -29.99
N LEU A 3 -23.65 28.02 -29.80
CA LEU A 3 -22.41 27.47 -29.25
C LEU A 3 -22.65 26.72 -27.91
N LEU A 4 -23.66 27.15 -27.15
CA LEU A 4 -24.05 26.50 -25.88
C LEU A 4 -24.49 25.05 -26.08
N ASN A 5 -25.16 24.74 -27.20
CA ASN A 5 -25.67 23.40 -27.50
C ASN A 5 -24.57 22.40 -27.91
N ILE A 6 -23.35 22.90 -28.17
CA ILE A 6 -22.18 22.07 -28.53
C ILE A 6 -21.28 21.90 -27.30
N VAL A 7 -21.19 22.90 -26.45
CA VAL A 7 -20.25 22.88 -25.28
C VAL A 7 -20.77 22.03 -24.12
N GLU A 8 -22.10 22.05 -23.84
CA GLU A 8 -22.66 21.26 -22.74
C GLU A 8 -22.45 19.74 -22.89
N PRO A 9 -22.71 19.10 -24.05
CA PRO A 9 -22.45 17.68 -24.22
C PRO A 9 -20.97 17.32 -24.06
N ILE A 10 -20.06 18.17 -24.55
CA ILE A 10 -18.61 17.98 -24.41
C ILE A 10 -18.20 18.10 -22.95
N TYR A 11 -18.71 19.09 -22.23
CA TYR A 11 -18.43 19.28 -20.81
C TYR A 11 -18.94 18.11 -19.96
N THR A 12 -20.14 17.60 -20.25
CA THR A 12 -20.70 16.40 -19.59
C THR A 12 -19.84 15.17 -19.86
N GLN A 13 -19.41 14.94 -21.11
CA GLN A 13 -18.51 13.84 -21.45
C GLN A 13 -17.15 13.96 -20.74
N ILE A 14 -16.58 15.17 -20.65
CA ILE A 14 -15.33 15.40 -19.92
C ILE A 14 -15.52 15.14 -18.42
N LYS A 15 -16.63 15.56 -17.84
CA LYS A 15 -16.98 15.32 -16.44
C LYS A 15 -17.16 13.83 -16.16
N ASP A 16 -17.82 13.10 -17.04
CA ASP A 16 -18.00 11.65 -16.93
C ASP A 16 -16.67 10.90 -17.05
N LEU A 17 -15.77 11.34 -17.95
CA LEU A 17 -14.41 10.80 -18.05
C LEU A 17 -13.59 11.06 -16.77
N SER A 18 -13.75 12.22 -16.14
CA SER A 18 -13.04 12.53 -14.88
C SER A 18 -13.48 11.67 -13.70
N THR A 19 -14.69 11.12 -13.71
CA THR A 19 -15.20 10.18 -12.70
C THR A 19 -14.71 8.75 -12.91
N LEU A 20 -14.27 8.40 -14.14
CA LEU A 20 -13.74 7.07 -14.49
C LEU A 20 -12.25 6.94 -14.22
N VAL A 21 -11.55 8.05 -14.05
CA VAL A 21 -10.08 8.09 -13.90
C VAL A 21 -9.74 8.68 -12.55
N SER A 22 -8.96 7.95 -11.75
CA SER A 22 -8.45 8.45 -10.47
C SER A 22 -6.93 8.45 -10.43
N ASN A 23 -6.35 9.58 -10.03
CA ASN A 23 -4.92 9.66 -9.77
C ASN A 23 -4.59 8.90 -8.49
N GLN A 24 -3.60 8.02 -8.57
CA GLN A 24 -3.08 7.24 -7.46
C GLN A 24 -1.66 7.71 -7.12
N SER A 25 -1.42 7.97 -5.86
CA SER A 25 -0.09 8.22 -5.33
C SER A 25 0.22 7.14 -4.30
N ILE A 26 1.09 6.21 -4.65
CA ILE A 26 1.45 5.06 -3.81
C ILE A 26 2.82 5.37 -3.22
N LEU A 27 2.86 5.59 -1.91
CA LEU A 27 4.05 6.04 -1.19
C LEU A 27 4.59 4.92 -0.31
N GLY A 28 5.89 4.64 -0.44
CA GLY A 28 6.63 3.78 0.49
C GLY A 28 7.79 4.53 1.13
N ILE A 29 7.94 4.41 2.44
CA ILE A 29 9.04 5.01 3.19
C ILE A 29 9.73 3.93 4.02
N ALA A 30 11.03 3.79 3.83
CA ALA A 30 11.87 2.91 4.64
C ALA A 30 12.97 3.72 5.33
N ASP A 31 13.03 3.60 6.65
CA ASP A 31 14.06 4.20 7.49
C ASP A 31 14.83 3.09 8.21
N SER A 32 16.11 3.27 8.39
CA SER A 32 16.98 2.34 9.12
C SER A 32 16.91 0.90 8.56
N ILE A 33 17.10 0.77 7.25
CA ILE A 33 16.98 -0.50 6.54
C ILE A 33 18.08 -1.45 7.01
N THR A 34 17.70 -2.64 7.45
CA THR A 34 18.61 -3.73 7.84
C THR A 34 19.06 -4.54 6.61
N ALA A 35 19.97 -5.53 6.82
CA ALA A 35 20.39 -6.42 5.75
C ALA A 35 19.20 -7.25 5.21
N GLY A 36 19.26 -7.59 3.92
CA GLY A 36 18.27 -8.43 3.23
C GLY A 36 17.33 -7.67 2.31
N THR A 37 16.30 -8.35 1.84
CA THR A 37 15.27 -7.78 0.96
C THR A 37 14.00 -7.51 1.73
N HIS A 38 13.44 -6.32 1.58
CA HIS A 38 12.25 -5.85 2.30
C HIS A 38 11.29 -5.14 1.35
N THR A 39 9.99 -5.23 1.62
CA THR A 39 9.02 -4.35 0.95
C THR A 39 9.22 -2.91 1.45
N LEU A 40 9.27 -1.96 0.55
CA LEU A 40 9.47 -0.56 0.88
C LEU A 40 8.32 -0.04 1.77
N GLY A 41 8.67 0.38 2.97
CA GLY A 41 7.72 0.71 4.04
C GLY A 41 7.28 -0.47 4.90
N GLY A 42 7.75 -1.68 4.64
CA GLY A 42 7.36 -2.92 5.31
C GLY A 42 8.01 -3.21 6.67
N ALA A 43 8.54 -2.19 7.36
CA ALA A 43 9.19 -2.36 8.67
C ALA A 43 10.27 -3.44 8.66
N ASN A 44 11.18 -3.38 7.68
CA ASN A 44 12.30 -4.31 7.49
C ASN A 44 11.89 -5.77 7.24
N GLN A 45 10.78 -5.99 6.56
CA GLN A 45 10.34 -7.32 6.14
C GLN A 45 9.58 -7.27 4.81
N LEU A 46 9.52 -8.39 4.13
CA LEU A 46 8.62 -8.56 2.99
C LEU A 46 7.18 -8.64 3.48
N MET A 47 6.28 -7.88 2.84
CA MET A 47 4.86 -7.99 3.12
C MET A 47 4.33 -9.29 2.54
N PHE A 48 3.55 -9.99 3.35
CA PHE A 48 2.88 -11.20 2.91
C PHE A 48 1.72 -10.84 1.99
N LEU A 49 1.67 -11.53 0.87
CA LEU A 49 0.61 -11.43 -0.12
C LEU A 49 0.03 -12.80 -0.35
N LYS A 50 -1.26 -12.93 -0.14
CA LYS A 50 -1.93 -14.19 -0.42
C LYS A 50 -2.07 -14.38 -1.92
N ILE A 51 -1.60 -15.53 -2.38
CA ILE A 51 -1.72 -15.96 -3.78
C ILE A 51 -2.90 -16.93 -3.87
N GLY A 52 -3.69 -16.79 -4.92
CA GLY A 52 -4.86 -17.64 -5.18
C GLY A 52 -6.19 -16.99 -4.80
N ASN A 53 -7.26 -17.68 -5.16
CA ASN A 53 -8.64 -17.18 -5.08
C ASN A 53 -9.27 -17.39 -3.69
N THR A 54 -8.56 -17.04 -2.64
CA THR A 54 -9.03 -17.21 -1.25
C THR A 54 -8.91 -15.91 -0.47
N ASN A 55 -9.72 -15.81 0.57
CA ASN A 55 -9.69 -14.70 1.51
C ASN A 55 -9.43 -15.23 2.92
N ASP A 56 -8.76 -14.42 3.73
CA ASP A 56 -8.54 -14.74 5.14
C ASP A 56 -8.93 -13.58 6.04
N GLY A 57 -9.27 -13.92 7.28
CA GLY A 57 -9.47 -12.95 8.35
C GLY A 57 -8.15 -12.29 8.74
N LEU A 58 -8.22 -11.01 9.08
CA LEU A 58 -7.07 -10.25 9.56
C LEU A 58 -7.12 -10.08 11.07
N ASP A 59 -5.98 -10.23 11.70
CA ASP A 59 -5.70 -9.71 13.03
C ASP A 59 -5.02 -8.34 12.90
N VAL A 60 -5.58 -7.35 13.55
CA VAL A 60 -5.01 -6.00 13.60
C VAL A 60 -4.49 -5.75 15.00
N ILE A 61 -3.17 -5.60 15.13
CA ILE A 61 -2.48 -5.60 16.43
C ILE A 61 -1.51 -4.42 16.48
N SER A 62 -1.50 -3.68 17.60
CA SER A 62 -0.48 -2.67 17.88
C SER A 62 0.65 -3.22 18.75
N THR A 63 1.83 -2.61 18.66
CA THR A 63 2.93 -2.85 19.61
C THR A 63 2.79 -2.04 20.90
N SER A 64 1.80 -1.14 20.99
CA SER A 64 1.56 -0.28 22.16
C SER A 64 0.20 -0.55 22.79
N ALA A 65 0.19 -0.70 24.11
CA ALA A 65 -1.04 -0.77 24.91
C ALA A 65 -1.85 0.55 24.89
N SER A 66 -1.24 1.66 24.46
CA SER A 66 -1.93 2.95 24.33
C SER A 66 -2.86 3.03 23.11
N ASP A 67 -2.73 2.12 22.13
CA ASP A 67 -3.62 2.03 20.98
C ASP A 67 -4.80 1.10 21.28
N THR A 68 -5.72 1.58 22.11
CA THR A 68 -6.94 0.85 22.52
C THR A 68 -8.17 1.75 22.42
N SER A 69 -9.36 1.17 22.52
CA SER A 69 -10.65 1.89 22.47
C SER A 69 -10.72 3.12 23.39
N ASN A 70 -10.07 3.08 24.54
CA ASN A 70 -10.01 4.16 25.54
C ASN A 70 -8.59 4.72 25.73
N GLY A 71 -7.63 4.30 24.91
CA GLY A 71 -6.23 4.70 25.03
C GLY A 71 -5.96 6.12 24.53
N SER A 72 -4.72 6.56 24.72
CA SER A 72 -4.25 7.87 24.26
C SER A 72 -3.87 7.89 22.79
N GLY A 73 -3.56 6.73 22.18
CA GLY A 73 -3.17 6.57 20.78
C GLY A 73 -4.35 6.28 19.85
N ALA A 74 -4.16 5.40 18.87
CA ALA A 74 -5.19 5.00 17.91
C ALA A 74 -6.30 4.21 18.63
N ARG A 75 -7.56 4.62 18.41
CA ARG A 75 -8.75 3.96 18.97
C ARG A 75 -9.49 3.13 17.95
N THR A 76 -9.67 3.67 16.75
CA THR A 76 -10.23 2.94 15.62
C THR A 76 -9.37 3.14 14.38
N ILE A 77 -9.32 2.12 13.54
CA ILE A 77 -8.60 2.16 12.26
C ILE A 77 -9.47 1.63 11.14
N ALA A 78 -9.16 2.03 9.90
CA ALA A 78 -9.65 1.38 8.69
C ALA A 78 -8.53 0.59 8.04
N VAL A 79 -8.89 -0.59 7.54
CA VAL A 79 -8.07 -1.40 6.64
C VAL A 79 -8.75 -1.39 5.27
N GLU A 80 -8.01 -1.04 4.24
CA GLU A 80 -8.45 -1.00 2.86
C GLU A 80 -7.63 -1.98 2.02
N GLY A 81 -8.30 -2.69 1.11
CA GLY A 81 -7.62 -3.69 0.29
C GLY A 81 -8.55 -4.32 -0.73
N LEU A 82 -8.21 -5.52 -1.15
CA LEU A 82 -9.02 -6.32 -2.05
C LEU A 82 -9.47 -7.62 -1.37
N TYR A 83 -10.62 -8.10 -1.77
CA TYR A 83 -11.08 -9.46 -1.51
C TYR A 83 -11.35 -10.18 -2.83
N CYS A 84 -11.20 -11.49 -2.84
CA CYS A 84 -11.60 -12.34 -3.95
C CYS A 84 -13.10 -12.67 -3.82
N ASP A 85 -13.89 -12.25 -4.78
CA ASP A 85 -15.32 -12.59 -4.84
C ASP A 85 -15.49 -13.92 -5.58
N THR A 86 -15.55 -15.01 -4.83
CA THR A 86 -15.68 -16.36 -5.39
C THR A 86 -17.03 -16.59 -6.04
N ALA A 87 -18.08 -15.87 -5.63
CA ALA A 87 -19.41 -15.95 -6.24
C ALA A 87 -19.46 -15.23 -7.59
N ASP A 88 -18.54 -14.29 -7.83
CA ASP A 88 -18.43 -13.52 -9.08
C ASP A 88 -17.16 -13.91 -9.86
N GLY A 89 -16.93 -15.20 -10.05
CA GLY A 89 -15.84 -15.71 -10.89
C GLY A 89 -14.43 -15.38 -10.38
N ASN A 90 -14.22 -15.37 -9.07
CA ASN A 90 -12.92 -15.08 -8.42
C ASN A 90 -12.37 -13.68 -8.72
N ARG A 91 -13.23 -12.68 -8.82
CA ARG A 91 -12.85 -11.30 -9.12
C ARG A 91 -12.38 -10.57 -7.86
N TYR A 92 -11.28 -9.85 -7.97
CA TYR A 92 -10.73 -9.05 -6.87
C TYR A 92 -11.42 -7.69 -6.81
N LYS A 93 -12.19 -7.45 -5.76
CA LYS A 93 -12.97 -6.22 -5.56
C LYS A 93 -12.46 -5.44 -4.36
N LYS A 94 -12.65 -4.10 -4.38
CA LYS A 94 -12.28 -3.24 -3.23
C LYS A 94 -13.09 -3.60 -1.99
N ARG A 95 -12.41 -3.61 -0.84
CA ARG A 95 -13.00 -3.80 0.48
C ARG A 95 -12.41 -2.85 1.49
N ARG A 96 -13.25 -2.40 2.40
CA ARG A 96 -12.85 -1.64 3.58
C ARG A 96 -13.50 -2.26 4.81
N ALA A 97 -12.72 -2.40 5.87
CA ALA A 97 -13.20 -2.81 7.20
C ALA A 97 -12.65 -1.85 8.25
N THR A 98 -13.42 -1.65 9.31
CA THR A 98 -13.03 -0.80 10.45
C THR A 98 -12.88 -1.66 11.68
N TYR A 99 -11.85 -1.40 12.46
CA TYR A 99 -11.52 -2.14 13.67
C TYR A 99 -11.44 -1.19 14.87
N THR A 100 -11.90 -1.67 16.03
CA THR A 100 -11.61 -1.07 17.33
C THR A 100 -10.30 -1.66 17.82
N MET A 101 -9.35 -0.81 18.19
CA MET A 101 -8.03 -1.23 18.66
C MET A 101 -8.11 -1.82 20.08
N ALA A 102 -7.27 -2.83 20.32
CA ALA A 102 -7.16 -3.53 21.61
C ALA A 102 -5.70 -3.59 22.12
N GLY A 103 -4.87 -2.62 21.71
CA GLY A 103 -3.47 -2.54 22.08
C GLY A 103 -2.67 -3.69 21.51
N THR A 104 -1.97 -4.43 22.36
CA THR A 104 -1.14 -5.58 22.00
C THR A 104 -1.92 -6.87 21.72
N SER A 105 -3.24 -6.83 21.85
CA SER A 105 -4.16 -7.89 21.45
C SER A 105 -4.83 -7.57 20.11
N ALA A 106 -5.41 -8.58 19.46
CA ALA A 106 -6.14 -8.38 18.22
C ALA A 106 -7.34 -7.46 18.41
N GLY A 107 -7.45 -6.44 17.55
CA GLY A 107 -8.57 -5.54 17.50
C GLY A 107 -9.86 -6.23 17.06
N SER A 108 -11.01 -5.72 17.50
CA SER A 108 -12.31 -6.26 17.12
C SER A 108 -12.87 -5.56 15.88
N LEU A 109 -13.46 -6.33 14.96
CA LEU A 109 -14.15 -5.79 13.80
C LEU A 109 -15.33 -4.92 14.24
N LEU A 110 -15.35 -3.67 13.81
CA LEU A 110 -16.42 -2.70 14.10
C LEU A 110 -17.43 -2.64 12.95
N THR A 111 -16.95 -2.50 11.73
CA THR A 111 -17.79 -2.48 10.52
C THR A 111 -17.09 -3.14 9.34
N GLY A 112 -17.88 -3.61 8.38
CA GLY A 112 -17.39 -4.29 7.18
C GLY A 112 -17.29 -5.80 7.37
N VAL A 113 -16.43 -6.43 6.59
CA VAL A 113 -16.18 -7.88 6.63
C VAL A 113 -14.68 -8.12 6.79
N ASN A 114 -14.33 -8.92 7.79
CA ASN A 114 -12.93 -9.30 8.04
C ASN A 114 -12.50 -10.46 7.12
N SER A 115 -12.25 -10.14 5.86
CA SER A 115 -11.86 -11.14 4.85
C SER A 115 -11.16 -10.44 3.69
N PHE A 116 -9.85 -10.62 3.56
CA PHE A 116 -9.01 -9.94 2.58
C PHE A 116 -8.13 -10.92 1.81
N ALA A 117 -7.88 -10.63 0.54
CA ALA A 117 -6.86 -11.25 -0.28
C ALA A 117 -5.56 -10.42 -0.26
N ILE A 118 -5.68 -9.10 -0.18
CA ILE A 118 -4.55 -8.17 -0.10
C ILE A 118 -4.96 -6.95 0.75
N VAL A 119 -4.01 -6.40 1.50
CA VAL A 119 -4.17 -5.15 2.25
C VAL A 119 -3.34 -4.07 1.59
N ASN A 120 -4.00 -3.04 1.07
CA ASN A 120 -3.34 -1.90 0.43
C ASN A 120 -2.94 -0.82 1.45
N LYS A 121 -3.74 -0.65 2.51
CA LYS A 121 -3.60 0.52 3.38
C LYS A 121 -4.23 0.30 4.76
N ILE A 122 -3.56 0.84 5.77
CA ILE A 122 -4.11 1.04 7.13
C ILE A 122 -4.17 2.54 7.39
N SER A 123 -5.27 3.02 7.96
CA SER A 123 -5.44 4.43 8.35
C SER A 123 -6.08 4.54 9.72
N VAL A 124 -5.56 5.43 10.55
CA VAL A 124 -6.20 5.78 11.85
C VAL A 124 -7.43 6.63 11.56
N LEU A 125 -8.56 6.28 12.17
CA LEU A 125 -9.82 7.01 12.05
C LEU A 125 -10.09 7.88 13.27
N THR A 126 -9.89 7.32 14.46
CA THR A 126 -10.07 8.06 15.72
C THR A 126 -8.90 7.79 16.65
N THR A 127 -8.59 8.79 17.46
CA THR A 127 -7.46 8.78 18.38
C THR A 127 -7.87 9.26 19.77
N GLY A 128 -7.00 9.02 20.74
CA GLY A 128 -7.04 9.68 22.03
C GLY A 128 -6.24 10.99 22.02
N SER A 129 -5.63 11.33 23.15
CA SER A 129 -4.95 12.61 23.38
C SER A 129 -3.68 12.83 22.54
N VAL A 130 -3.08 11.77 21.98
CA VAL A 130 -1.85 11.86 21.18
C VAL A 130 -2.13 12.23 19.71
N ASN A 131 -3.39 12.10 19.25
CA ASN A 131 -3.83 12.42 17.87
C ASN A 131 -3.23 11.55 16.75
N VAL A 132 -2.48 10.52 17.08
CA VAL A 132 -1.89 9.53 16.16
C VAL A 132 -1.80 8.17 16.86
N ASN A 133 -1.36 7.13 16.15
CA ASN A 133 -0.98 5.84 16.75
C ASN A 133 0.34 5.97 17.51
N VAL A 134 0.43 5.33 18.66
CA VAL A 134 1.64 5.30 19.50
C VAL A 134 2.57 4.16 19.10
N GLY A 135 2.02 2.99 18.86
CA GLY A 135 2.77 1.81 18.41
C GLY A 135 2.72 1.59 16.90
N SER A 136 3.52 0.65 16.42
CA SER A 136 3.33 0.08 15.08
C SER A 136 2.05 -0.75 15.06
N ILE A 137 1.17 -0.49 14.09
CA ILE A 137 -0.05 -1.28 13.89
C ILE A 137 0.15 -2.18 12.67
N SER A 138 0.00 -3.48 12.87
CA SER A 138 0.15 -4.48 11.82
C SER A 138 -1.19 -5.14 11.50
N ALA A 139 -1.50 -5.28 10.21
CA ALA A 139 -2.52 -6.20 9.73
C ALA A 139 -1.85 -7.53 9.39
N LYS A 140 -2.31 -8.63 9.98
CA LYS A 140 -1.70 -9.96 9.88
C LYS A 140 -2.71 -11.01 9.45
N ILE A 141 -2.27 -11.96 8.65
CA ILE A 141 -2.94 -13.24 8.43
C ILE A 141 -2.12 -14.31 9.16
N SER A 142 -2.68 -14.87 10.22
CA SER A 142 -1.91 -15.71 11.14
C SER A 142 -0.68 -14.95 11.67
N THR A 143 0.54 -15.40 11.40
CA THR A 143 1.79 -14.75 11.79
C THR A 143 2.37 -13.83 10.70
N ALA A 144 1.86 -13.93 9.48
CA ALA A 144 2.38 -13.18 8.34
C ALA A 144 1.84 -11.75 8.30
N VAL A 145 2.73 -10.76 8.20
CA VAL A 145 2.37 -9.34 8.13
C VAL A 145 2.02 -8.96 6.71
N CYS A 146 0.81 -8.41 6.51
CA CYS A 146 0.30 -7.99 5.22
C CYS A 146 0.48 -6.48 4.98
N CYS A 147 0.42 -5.68 6.04
CA CYS A 147 0.64 -4.24 5.99
C CYS A 147 1.03 -3.72 7.37
N VAL A 148 1.82 -2.66 7.40
CA VAL A 148 2.27 -2.00 8.63
C VAL A 148 1.99 -0.51 8.57
N LEU A 149 1.49 0.01 9.68
CA LEU A 149 1.43 1.44 9.98
C LEU A 149 2.46 1.73 11.07
N LYS A 150 3.50 2.50 10.75
CA LYS A 150 4.56 2.84 11.72
C LYS A 150 4.05 3.81 12.80
N PRO A 151 4.73 3.93 13.95
CA PRO A 151 4.36 4.90 14.99
C PRO A 151 4.30 6.32 14.43
N ASN A 152 3.35 7.12 14.92
CA ASN A 152 3.15 8.53 14.60
C ASN A 152 2.85 8.85 13.12
N GLU A 153 2.48 7.87 12.30
CA GLU A 153 2.22 8.11 10.87
C GLU A 153 0.74 8.36 10.54
N GLY A 154 -0.18 7.80 11.29
CA GLY A 154 -1.63 7.91 11.04
C GLY A 154 -2.12 7.16 9.80
N VAL A 155 -1.29 7.00 8.77
CA VAL A 155 -1.57 6.25 7.53
C VAL A 155 -0.33 5.46 7.13
N SER A 156 -0.51 4.20 6.73
CA SER A 156 0.60 3.33 6.29
C SER A 156 1.24 3.87 5.00
N LYS A 157 2.57 3.83 4.96
CA LYS A 157 3.39 4.26 3.82
C LYS A 157 4.17 3.06 3.27
N VAL A 158 3.42 2.05 2.85
CA VAL A 158 3.95 0.83 2.21
C VAL A 158 3.67 0.91 0.72
N LEU A 159 4.70 0.75 -0.11
CA LEU A 159 4.54 0.75 -1.56
C LEU A 159 4.04 -0.61 -2.02
N LEU A 160 2.73 -0.78 -1.88
CA LEU A 160 1.98 -1.97 -2.26
C LEU A 160 0.57 -1.53 -2.68
N TYR A 161 0.13 -1.98 -3.85
CA TYR A 161 -1.20 -1.66 -4.35
C TYR A 161 -1.76 -2.78 -5.23
N GLY A 162 -2.92 -3.32 -4.84
CA GLY A 162 -3.68 -4.27 -5.64
C GLY A 162 -4.67 -3.55 -6.56
N VAL A 163 -4.73 -3.96 -7.82
CA VAL A 163 -5.62 -3.40 -8.84
C VAL A 163 -6.94 -4.16 -8.84
N PRO A 164 -8.08 -3.50 -8.56
CA PRO A 164 -9.37 -4.16 -8.47
C PRO A 164 -9.91 -4.58 -9.83
N TYR A 165 -10.85 -5.52 -9.83
CA TYR A 165 -11.56 -5.96 -11.02
C TYR A 165 -12.26 -4.77 -11.73
N GLY A 166 -12.23 -4.80 -13.06
CA GLY A 166 -12.78 -3.76 -13.91
C GLY A 166 -11.94 -2.49 -13.97
N LYS A 167 -10.77 -2.49 -13.35
CA LYS A 167 -9.81 -1.38 -13.36
C LYS A 167 -8.48 -1.81 -13.95
N SER A 168 -7.72 -0.84 -14.44
CA SER A 168 -6.30 -0.99 -14.75
C SER A 168 -5.53 0.17 -14.12
N LEU A 169 -4.25 -0.02 -13.84
CA LEU A 169 -3.39 1.00 -13.29
C LEU A 169 -2.27 1.31 -14.28
N LEU A 170 -2.24 2.53 -14.80
CA LEU A 170 -1.15 3.00 -15.64
C LEU A 170 -0.14 3.76 -14.78
N ILE A 171 1.02 3.15 -14.55
CA ILE A 171 2.13 3.77 -13.82
C ILE A 171 2.81 4.76 -14.76
N LYS A 172 2.89 6.02 -14.34
CA LYS A 172 3.50 7.13 -15.11
C LYS A 172 4.94 7.36 -14.75
N SER A 173 5.24 7.38 -13.45
CA SER A 173 6.57 7.71 -12.95
C SER A 173 6.84 7.09 -11.60
N LEU A 174 8.12 6.91 -11.32
CA LEU A 174 8.68 6.57 -10.02
C LEU A 174 9.59 7.70 -9.57
N HIS A 175 9.28 8.30 -8.44
CA HIS A 175 10.09 9.33 -7.79
C HIS A 175 10.75 8.72 -6.56
N ILE A 176 12.05 8.81 -6.46
CA ILE A 176 12.83 8.33 -5.31
C ILE A 176 13.58 9.50 -4.71
N SER A 177 13.45 9.64 -3.40
CA SER A 177 14.29 10.49 -2.58
C SER A 177 15.01 9.61 -1.57
N SER A 178 16.34 9.67 -1.54
CA SER A 178 17.12 8.77 -0.70
C SER A 178 18.34 9.45 -0.09
N TYR A 179 18.69 8.95 1.09
CA TYR A 179 20.00 9.15 1.72
C TYR A 179 20.54 7.77 2.06
N CYS A 180 21.44 7.27 1.22
CA CYS A 180 22.01 5.94 1.35
C CYS A 180 23.46 6.02 1.82
N GLN A 181 23.76 5.41 2.95
CA GLN A 181 25.13 5.14 3.41
C GLN A 181 25.67 3.81 2.88
N THR A 182 24.79 2.95 2.41
CA THR A 182 25.09 1.66 1.78
C THR A 182 24.31 1.55 0.48
N ALA A 183 24.95 1.09 -0.59
CA ALA A 183 24.31 0.90 -1.87
C ALA A 183 23.15 -0.09 -1.78
N ALA A 184 22.08 0.19 -2.51
CA ALA A 184 20.86 -0.63 -2.51
C ALA A 184 20.26 -0.73 -3.91
N ASN A 185 19.49 -1.79 -4.16
CA ASN A 185 18.60 -1.90 -5.31
C ASN A 185 17.15 -1.64 -4.88
N ILE A 186 16.40 -0.93 -5.72
CA ILE A 186 14.94 -0.92 -5.66
C ILE A 186 14.41 -1.69 -6.85
N GLU A 187 13.53 -2.64 -6.61
CA GLU A 187 12.84 -3.43 -7.63
C GLU A 187 11.35 -3.17 -7.54
N ILE A 188 10.76 -2.71 -8.64
CA ILE A 188 9.31 -2.57 -8.80
C ILE A 188 8.81 -3.77 -9.55
N GLU A 189 7.92 -4.53 -8.93
CA GLU A 189 7.37 -5.77 -9.47
C GLU A 189 5.84 -5.71 -9.57
N GLU A 190 5.32 -6.32 -10.61
CA GLU A 190 3.93 -6.72 -10.74
C GLU A 190 3.81 -8.21 -10.46
N GLN A 191 2.80 -8.60 -9.66
CA GLN A 191 2.47 -10.01 -9.46
C GLN A 191 0.99 -10.24 -9.68
N ASP A 192 0.66 -11.25 -10.48
CA ASP A 192 -0.70 -11.73 -10.66
C ASP A 192 -1.16 -12.49 -9.40
N LEU A 193 -2.32 -12.10 -8.85
CA LEU A 193 -2.85 -12.67 -7.60
C LEU A 193 -3.35 -14.11 -7.76
N ALA A 194 -3.84 -14.48 -8.95
CA ALA A 194 -4.38 -15.80 -9.19
C ALA A 194 -3.29 -16.85 -9.42
N THR A 195 -2.27 -16.50 -10.20
CA THR A 195 -1.21 -17.44 -10.62
C THR A 195 0.09 -17.30 -9.83
N GLY A 196 0.28 -16.17 -9.15
CA GLY A 196 1.53 -15.84 -8.48
C GLY A 196 2.67 -15.44 -9.42
N LYS A 197 2.40 -15.33 -10.74
CA LYS A 197 3.42 -14.93 -11.72
C LYS A 197 3.93 -13.53 -11.42
N ARG A 198 5.25 -13.40 -11.30
CA ARG A 198 5.93 -12.11 -11.09
C ARG A 198 6.51 -11.59 -12.40
N THR A 199 6.45 -10.28 -12.56
CA THR A 199 7.02 -9.55 -13.67
C THR A 199 7.79 -8.35 -13.13
N LEU A 200 9.09 -8.29 -13.37
CA LEU A 200 9.90 -7.13 -13.03
C LEU A 200 9.54 -5.97 -13.96
N ILE A 201 9.08 -4.87 -13.40
CA ILE A 201 8.77 -3.64 -14.13
C ILE A 201 10.05 -2.82 -14.32
N THR A 202 10.77 -2.59 -13.23
CA THR A 202 12.06 -1.87 -13.27
C THR A 202 12.91 -2.23 -12.05
N LYS A 203 14.23 -2.08 -12.25
CA LYS A 203 15.24 -2.20 -11.19
C LYS A 203 16.15 -1.00 -11.26
N LEU A 204 16.29 -0.31 -10.14
CA LEU A 204 17.15 0.87 -10.03
C LEU A 204 18.21 0.63 -8.97
N PHE A 205 19.43 1.05 -9.29
CA PHE A 205 20.56 1.03 -8.38
C PHE A 205 20.66 2.39 -7.68
N LEU A 206 20.69 2.37 -6.35
CA LEU A 206 20.94 3.52 -5.50
C LEU A 206 22.37 3.47 -5.00
N ALA A 207 23.22 4.30 -5.57
CA ALA A 207 24.59 4.48 -5.08
C ALA A 207 24.59 5.18 -3.73
N VAL A 208 25.70 5.06 -3.01
CA VAL A 208 25.95 5.83 -1.80
C VAL A 208 25.81 7.32 -2.11
N ASN A 209 25.12 8.07 -1.25
CA ASN A 209 24.81 9.50 -1.40
C ASN A 209 23.90 9.86 -2.60
N THR A 210 23.20 8.91 -3.21
CA THR A 210 22.12 9.24 -4.17
C THR A 210 21.03 10.01 -3.44
N SER A 211 20.65 11.19 -3.95
CA SER A 211 19.67 12.05 -3.28
C SER A 211 18.30 12.03 -3.94
N HIS A 212 18.23 11.94 -5.25
CA HIS A 212 16.97 12.02 -5.99
C HIS A 212 17.06 11.32 -7.34
N ILE A 213 16.00 10.59 -7.69
CA ILE A 213 15.81 9.95 -9.01
C ILE A 213 14.36 10.15 -9.43
N ASP A 214 14.17 10.71 -10.62
CA ASP A 214 12.90 10.71 -11.33
C ASP A 214 13.00 9.76 -12.50
N TYR A 215 12.20 8.70 -12.48
CA TYR A 215 12.22 7.67 -13.51
C TYR A 215 10.85 7.59 -14.20
N PRO A 216 10.76 7.97 -15.48
CA PRO A 216 9.51 7.81 -16.22
C PRO A 216 9.23 6.34 -16.43
N LEU A 217 8.02 5.92 -16.13
CA LEU A 217 7.48 4.60 -16.42
C LEU A 217 6.29 4.77 -17.34
N ASN A 218 5.97 3.76 -18.09
CA ASN A 218 4.75 3.69 -18.89
C ASN A 218 4.28 2.24 -18.90
N HIS A 219 3.97 1.74 -17.69
CA HIS A 219 3.61 0.34 -17.48
C HIS A 219 2.15 0.23 -17.06
N LYS A 220 1.40 -0.64 -17.76
CA LYS A 220 0.01 -0.93 -17.43
C LYS A 220 -0.07 -2.21 -16.61
N VAL A 221 -0.64 -2.09 -15.41
CA VAL A 221 -0.97 -3.20 -14.52
C VAL A 221 -2.45 -3.56 -14.68
N ASN A 222 -2.74 -4.83 -14.89
CA ASN A 222 -4.10 -5.29 -15.12
C ASN A 222 -4.84 -5.59 -13.81
N ALA A 223 -6.17 -5.68 -13.91
CA ALA A 223 -7.01 -6.14 -12.81
C ALA A 223 -6.55 -7.51 -12.27
N GLY A 224 -6.62 -7.70 -10.97
CA GLY A 224 -6.21 -8.95 -10.31
C GLY A 224 -4.69 -9.09 -10.12
N SER A 225 -3.92 -8.05 -10.47
CA SER A 225 -2.50 -7.95 -10.14
C SER A 225 -2.28 -6.96 -9.00
N TYR A 226 -1.10 -7.02 -8.39
CA TYR A 226 -0.64 -5.97 -7.49
C TYR A 226 0.77 -5.52 -7.85
N ILE A 227 1.12 -4.31 -7.45
CA ILE A 227 2.48 -3.76 -7.51
C ILE A 227 3.08 -3.72 -6.12
N THR A 228 4.37 -3.99 -6.07
CA THR A 228 5.18 -3.79 -4.86
C THR A 228 6.54 -3.20 -5.24
N ALA A 229 7.12 -2.44 -4.32
CA ALA A 229 8.51 -2.06 -4.38
C ALA A 229 9.28 -2.78 -3.29
N ASN A 230 10.29 -3.51 -3.69
CA ASN A 230 11.22 -4.18 -2.78
C ASN A 230 12.57 -3.46 -2.81
N ILE A 231 13.19 -3.41 -1.65
CA ILE A 231 14.53 -2.88 -1.49
C ILE A 231 15.47 -3.96 -1.02
N THR A 232 16.66 -4.02 -1.59
CA THR A 232 17.73 -4.95 -1.20
C THR A 232 19.01 -4.19 -1.01
N ASN A 233 19.58 -4.23 0.20
CA ASN A 233 20.92 -3.74 0.42
C ASN A 233 21.92 -4.70 -0.21
N LEU A 234 22.92 -4.16 -0.93
CA LEU A 234 23.94 -4.95 -1.61
C LEU A 234 25.06 -5.40 -0.68
N GLU A 235 25.22 -4.69 0.43
CA GLU A 235 26.21 -4.98 1.47
C GLU A 235 25.55 -4.90 2.85
N THR A 236 26.23 -5.42 3.88
CA THR A 236 25.77 -5.22 5.26
C THR A 236 25.77 -3.72 5.56
N PRO A 237 24.63 -3.13 5.96
CA PRO A 237 24.55 -1.71 6.24
C PRO A 237 25.54 -1.32 7.35
N THR A 238 26.42 -0.38 7.04
CA THR A 238 27.35 0.22 8.02
C THR A 238 26.77 1.49 8.67
N GLY A 239 25.59 1.90 8.20
CA GLY A 239 24.88 3.10 8.64
C GLY A 239 23.40 3.05 8.31
N THR A 240 22.75 4.19 8.36
CA THR A 240 21.30 4.32 8.18
C THR A 240 20.97 4.67 6.74
N ASN A 241 20.13 3.87 6.09
CA ASN A 241 19.55 4.19 4.79
C ASN A 241 18.12 4.70 5.00
N HIS A 242 17.84 5.87 4.45
CA HIS A 242 16.49 6.45 4.39
C HIS A 242 16.06 6.51 2.93
N ILE A 243 14.97 5.87 2.59
CA ILE A 243 14.46 5.81 1.22
C ILE A 243 12.96 6.06 1.22
N CYS A 244 12.57 7.04 0.43
CA CYS A 244 11.20 7.36 0.14
C CYS A 244 10.99 7.16 -1.36
N ALA A 245 10.05 6.31 -1.74
CA ALA A 245 9.66 6.15 -3.13
C ALA A 245 8.16 6.38 -3.31
N LYS A 246 7.80 7.06 -4.38
CA LYS A 246 6.43 7.39 -4.75
C LYS A 246 6.18 6.96 -6.18
N LEU A 247 5.20 6.10 -6.39
CA LEU A 247 4.65 5.83 -7.71
C LEU A 247 3.49 6.79 -7.99
N GLU A 248 3.54 7.45 -9.13
CA GLU A 248 2.40 8.17 -9.68
C GLU A 248 1.74 7.32 -10.76
N ALA A 249 0.45 7.09 -10.60
CA ALA A 249 -0.30 6.23 -11.48
C ALA A 249 -1.72 6.77 -11.70
N ILE A 250 -2.36 6.28 -12.74
CA ILE A 250 -3.75 6.56 -13.08
C ILE A 250 -4.53 5.25 -13.05
N GLU A 251 -5.54 5.16 -12.21
CA GLU A 251 -6.52 4.07 -12.22
C GLU A 251 -7.64 4.41 -13.19
N THR A 252 -7.85 3.57 -14.19
CA THR A 252 -8.88 3.73 -15.23
C THR A 252 -9.89 2.59 -15.19
#